data_ce0b79fa6723fc3a147063947a474060
#
_entry.id   ce0b79fa6723fc3a147063947a474060
#
_cell.length_a   1.000
_cell.length_b   1.000
_cell.length_c   1.000
_cell.angle_alpha   90.00
_cell.angle_beta   90.00
_cell.angle_gamma   90.00
#
_symmetry.space_group_name_H-M   'P 1'
#
loop_
_entity.id
_entity.type
_entity.pdbx_description
1 polymer ?
#
loop_
_entity_poly.entity_id
_entity_poly.type
_entity_poly.pdbx_seq_one_letter_code
_entity_poly.pdbx_strand_id
1 'polypeptide(L)'
;MATLEDLEARIAALEATQADYRAVLAAVNALGANQREHALGLGGLKTELATVKTELATVTTELADFRTETRATFRSVDEQLADIKDLIIGRRNGL
;
A
#
# COMPACT_ATOMS: atom_id res chain seq x y z
N MET A 1 -41.28 18.40 52.87
CA MET A 1 -40.05 19.20 52.93
C MET A 1 -38.86 18.29 52.77
N ALA A 2 -37.92 18.73 51.95
CA ALA A 2 -36.66 17.99 51.79
C ALA A 2 -35.86 18.07 53.07
N THR A 3 -35.37 16.95 53.56
CA THR A 3 -34.49 16.86 54.69
C THR A 3 -33.03 17.06 54.26
N LEU A 4 -32.12 17.26 55.21
CA LEU A 4 -30.70 17.33 54.92
C LEU A 4 -30.21 16.03 54.26
N GLU A 5 -30.74 14.88 54.68
CA GLU A 5 -30.42 13.57 54.09
C GLU A 5 -30.88 13.47 52.63
N ASP A 6 -32.07 14.02 52.30
CA ASP A 6 -32.58 14.08 50.96
C ASP A 6 -31.67 14.93 50.07
N LEU A 7 -31.21 16.05 50.57
CA LEU A 7 -30.28 16.94 49.84
C LEU A 7 -28.92 16.28 49.62
N GLU A 8 -28.41 15.59 50.61
CA GLU A 8 -27.16 14.82 50.50
C GLU A 8 -27.28 13.72 49.44
N ALA A 9 -28.40 12.98 49.46
CA ALA A 9 -28.67 11.93 48.44
C ALA A 9 -28.72 12.52 47.01
N ARG A 10 -29.37 13.67 46.87
CA ARG A 10 -29.48 14.33 45.58
C ARG A 10 -28.11 14.87 45.07
N ILE A 11 -27.30 15.40 45.98
CA ILE A 11 -25.94 15.85 45.66
C ILE A 11 -25.09 14.66 45.22
N ALA A 12 -25.15 13.54 45.94
CA ALA A 12 -24.43 12.33 45.61
C ALA A 12 -24.84 11.79 44.21
N ALA A 13 -26.12 11.82 43.92
CA ALA A 13 -26.64 11.40 42.61
C ALA A 13 -26.16 12.32 41.50
N LEU A 14 -26.14 13.64 41.72
CA LEU A 14 -25.64 14.61 40.75
C LEU A 14 -24.15 14.44 40.50
N GLU A 15 -23.38 14.23 41.58
CA GLU A 15 -21.94 13.99 41.48
C GLU A 15 -21.63 12.72 40.66
N ALA A 16 -22.37 11.63 40.92
CA ALA A 16 -22.24 10.39 40.16
C ALA A 16 -22.56 10.59 38.67
N THR A 17 -23.64 11.30 38.37
CA THR A 17 -24.02 11.64 37.00
C THR A 17 -22.95 12.47 36.30
N GLN A 18 -22.37 13.44 37.03
CA GLN A 18 -21.31 14.30 36.50
C GLN A 18 -20.04 13.49 36.23
N ALA A 19 -19.69 12.53 37.10
CA ALA A 19 -18.54 11.66 36.90
C ALA A 19 -18.73 10.77 35.68
N ASP A 20 -19.93 10.21 35.48
CA ASP A 20 -20.29 9.42 34.28
C ASP A 20 -20.18 10.27 33.00
N TYR A 21 -20.66 11.51 33.07
CA TYR A 21 -20.59 12.43 31.94
C TYR A 21 -19.16 12.73 31.54
N ARG A 22 -18.30 12.99 32.52
CA ARG A 22 -16.87 13.20 32.27
C ARG A 22 -16.19 11.98 31.66
N ALA A 23 -16.54 10.79 32.11
CA ALA A 23 -16.02 9.54 31.57
C ALA A 23 -16.41 9.36 30.09
N VAL A 24 -17.67 9.67 29.77
CA VAL A 24 -18.16 9.62 28.37
C VAL A 24 -17.44 10.64 27.51
N LEU A 25 -17.23 11.87 27.99
CA LEU A 25 -16.50 12.89 27.26
C LEU A 25 -15.05 12.47 27.00
N ALA A 26 -14.39 11.89 28.01
CA ALA A 26 -13.02 11.39 27.85
C ALA A 26 -12.97 10.28 26.79
N ALA A 27 -13.92 9.37 26.80
CA ALA A 27 -14.01 8.28 25.82
C ALA A 27 -14.25 8.82 24.41
N VAL A 28 -15.15 9.79 24.25
CA VAL A 28 -15.42 10.44 22.97
C VAL A 28 -14.17 11.17 22.44
N ASN A 29 -13.46 11.87 23.30
CA ASN A 29 -12.23 12.57 22.92
C ASN A 29 -11.14 11.58 22.48
N ALA A 30 -10.98 10.47 23.21
CA ALA A 30 -10.03 9.42 22.84
C ALA A 30 -10.39 8.78 21.50
N LEU A 31 -11.67 8.52 21.28
CA LEU A 31 -12.16 7.97 20.01
C LEU A 31 -11.88 8.93 18.84
N GLY A 32 -12.12 10.23 19.05
CA GLY A 32 -11.83 11.26 18.05
C GLY A 32 -10.33 11.32 17.71
N ALA A 33 -9.45 11.22 18.71
CA ALA A 33 -8.01 11.17 18.48
C ALA A 33 -7.61 9.93 17.68
N ASN A 34 -8.13 8.77 18.04
CA ASN A 34 -7.88 7.52 17.31
C ASN A 34 -8.36 7.60 15.86
N GLN A 35 -9.51 8.20 15.62
CA GLN A 35 -10.02 8.37 14.25
C GLN A 35 -9.10 9.25 13.41
N ARG A 36 -8.55 10.30 14.00
CA ARG A 36 -7.57 11.15 13.30
C ARG A 36 -6.31 10.39 12.95
N GLU A 37 -5.79 9.60 13.87
CA GLU A 37 -4.62 8.75 13.60
C GLU A 37 -4.90 7.75 12.47
N HIS A 38 -6.06 7.12 12.50
CA HIS A 38 -6.47 6.19 11.43
C HIS A 38 -6.59 6.90 10.09
N ALA A 39 -7.17 8.10 10.06
CA ALA A 39 -7.30 8.88 8.83
C ALA A 39 -5.93 9.25 8.26
N LEU A 40 -4.98 9.65 9.11
CA LEU A 40 -3.61 9.94 8.70
C LEU A 40 -2.90 8.69 8.19
N GLY A 41 -3.08 7.56 8.89
CA GLY A 41 -2.54 6.27 8.46
C GLY A 41 -3.09 5.82 7.11
N LEU A 42 -4.39 5.96 6.89
CA LEU A 42 -5.02 5.65 5.59
C LEU A 42 -4.51 6.56 4.49
N GLY A 43 -4.30 7.85 4.78
CA GLY A 43 -3.72 8.79 3.83
C GLY A 43 -2.30 8.39 3.43
N GLY A 44 -1.48 7.96 4.41
CA GLY A 44 -0.14 7.45 4.17
C GLY A 44 -0.14 6.19 3.32
N LEU A 45 -1.02 5.23 3.62
CA LEU A 45 -1.17 4.00 2.85
C LEU A 45 -1.60 4.28 1.41
N LYS A 46 -2.51 5.22 1.23
CA LYS A 46 -2.97 5.63 -0.10
C LYS A 46 -1.82 6.18 -0.94
N THR A 47 -0.96 6.99 -0.32
CA THR A 47 0.23 7.55 -0.98
C THR A 47 1.22 6.46 -1.34
N GLU A 48 1.49 5.53 -0.42
CA GLU A 48 2.37 4.39 -0.66
C GLU A 48 1.85 3.50 -1.79
N LEU A 49 0.54 3.26 -1.80
CA LEU A 49 -0.10 2.48 -2.87
C LEU A 49 0.06 3.14 -4.23
N ALA A 50 -0.10 4.46 -4.31
CA ALA A 50 0.11 5.22 -5.54
C ALA A 50 1.55 5.09 -6.02
N THR A 51 2.53 5.15 -5.12
CA THR A 51 3.95 4.96 -5.42
C THR A 51 4.21 3.56 -5.96
N VAL A 52 3.70 2.53 -5.28
CA VAL A 52 3.84 1.13 -5.72
C VAL A 52 3.22 0.92 -7.10
N LYS A 53 2.06 1.50 -7.36
CA LYS A 53 1.42 1.44 -8.69
C LYS A 53 2.31 2.01 -9.79
N THR A 54 2.93 3.15 -9.51
CA THR A 54 3.83 3.81 -10.46
C THR A 54 5.08 2.96 -10.70
N GLU A 55 5.67 2.41 -9.64
CA GLU A 55 6.83 1.52 -9.73
C GLU A 55 6.50 0.25 -10.51
N LEU A 56 5.32 -0.31 -10.26
CA LEU A 56 4.86 -1.51 -10.97
C LEU A 56 4.68 -1.24 -12.46
N ALA A 57 4.13 -0.10 -12.83
CA ALA A 57 3.98 0.30 -14.24
C ALA A 57 5.35 0.44 -14.91
N THR A 58 6.33 1.03 -14.22
CA THR A 58 7.70 1.16 -14.71
C THR A 58 8.35 -0.20 -14.92
N VAL A 59 8.25 -1.11 -13.93
CA VAL A 59 8.80 -2.46 -14.03
C VAL A 59 8.14 -3.24 -15.18
N THR A 60 6.83 -3.10 -15.35
CA THR A 60 6.09 -3.75 -16.44
C THR A 60 6.61 -3.29 -17.80
N THR A 61 6.84 -1.99 -17.96
CA THR A 61 7.40 -1.42 -19.20
C THR A 61 8.82 -1.92 -19.45
N GLU A 62 9.67 -1.89 -18.42
CA GLU A 62 11.05 -2.38 -18.51
C GLU A 62 11.09 -3.86 -18.87
N LEU A 63 10.19 -4.66 -18.31
CA LEU A 63 10.12 -6.08 -18.62
C LEU A 63 9.69 -6.32 -20.05
N ALA A 64 8.74 -5.55 -20.57
CA ALA A 64 8.31 -5.63 -21.96
C ALA A 64 9.44 -5.28 -22.91
N ASP A 65 10.19 -4.22 -22.61
CA ASP A 65 11.36 -3.80 -23.39
C ASP A 65 12.45 -4.86 -23.37
N PHE A 66 12.73 -5.41 -22.21
CA PHE A 66 13.71 -6.50 -22.05
C PHE A 66 13.32 -7.72 -22.88
N ARG A 67 12.06 -8.07 -22.88
CA ARG A 67 11.52 -9.18 -23.71
C ARG A 67 11.74 -8.93 -25.19
N THR A 68 11.46 -7.72 -25.64
CA THR A 68 11.62 -7.32 -27.03
C THR A 68 13.09 -7.38 -27.43
N GLU A 69 13.97 -6.83 -26.61
CA GLU A 69 15.41 -6.85 -26.82
C GLU A 69 15.98 -8.27 -26.83
N THR A 70 15.53 -9.10 -25.91
CA THR A 70 15.97 -10.50 -25.82
C THR A 70 15.57 -11.28 -27.09
N ARG A 71 14.34 -11.11 -27.56
CA ARG A 71 13.87 -11.73 -28.79
C ARG A 71 14.67 -11.27 -30.01
N ALA A 72 14.96 -9.98 -30.09
CA ALA A 72 15.76 -9.43 -31.16
C ALA A 72 17.20 -9.98 -31.13
N THR A 73 17.78 -10.10 -29.96
CA THR A 73 19.11 -10.65 -29.77
C THR A 73 19.15 -12.13 -30.18
N PHE A 74 18.18 -12.92 -29.76
CA PHE A 74 18.10 -14.33 -30.17
C PHE A 74 17.92 -14.50 -31.67
N ARG A 75 17.11 -13.65 -32.27
CA ARG A 75 16.93 -13.66 -33.72
C ARG A 75 18.25 -13.36 -34.45
N SER A 76 18.98 -12.37 -33.97
CA SER A 76 20.28 -12.00 -34.52
C SER A 76 21.29 -13.14 -34.39
N VAL A 77 21.32 -13.80 -33.21
CA VAL A 77 22.19 -14.96 -32.98
C VAL A 77 21.82 -16.12 -33.92
N ASP A 78 20.54 -16.39 -34.06
CA ASP A 78 20.06 -17.46 -34.97
C ASP A 78 20.46 -17.17 -36.42
N GLU A 79 20.35 -15.91 -36.85
CA GLU A 79 20.76 -15.52 -38.22
C GLU A 79 22.28 -15.68 -38.41
N GLN A 80 23.07 -15.29 -37.39
CA GLN A 80 24.53 -15.46 -37.42
C GLN A 80 24.92 -16.93 -37.44
N LEU A 81 24.23 -17.77 -36.68
CA LEU A 81 24.47 -19.21 -36.67
C LEU A 81 24.11 -19.84 -38.04
N ALA A 82 23.03 -19.39 -38.63
CA ALA A 82 22.65 -19.87 -39.98
C ALA A 82 23.69 -19.48 -41.02
N ASP A 83 24.22 -18.23 -40.95
CA ASP A 83 25.26 -17.77 -41.84
C ASP A 83 26.56 -18.56 -41.67
N ILE A 84 26.95 -18.83 -40.44
CA ILE A 84 28.15 -19.64 -40.11
C ILE A 84 27.93 -21.07 -40.66
N LYS A 85 26.78 -21.63 -40.44
CA LYS A 85 26.43 -22.97 -40.92
C LYS A 85 26.52 -23.04 -42.46
N ASP A 86 25.98 -22.04 -43.16
CA ASP A 86 26.03 -21.95 -44.61
C ASP A 86 27.47 -21.84 -45.10
N LEU A 87 28.31 -21.06 -44.44
CA LEU A 87 29.71 -20.95 -44.78
C LEU A 87 30.46 -22.28 -44.62
N ILE A 88 30.18 -23.02 -43.58
CA ILE A 88 30.79 -24.32 -43.31
C ILE A 88 30.34 -25.32 -44.38
N ILE A 89 29.06 -25.37 -44.70
CA ILE A 89 28.51 -26.23 -45.71
C ILE A 89 29.05 -25.85 -47.10
N GLY A 90 29.09 -24.54 -47.39
CA GLY A 90 29.62 -24.03 -48.66
C GLY A 90 31.09 -24.37 -48.85
N ARG A 91 31.92 -24.24 -47.82
CA ARG A 91 33.31 -24.64 -47.82
C ARG A 91 33.46 -26.16 -48.09
N ARG A 92 32.64 -26.92 -47.40
CA ARG A 92 32.65 -28.38 -47.49
C ARG A 92 32.28 -28.87 -48.87
N ASN A 93 31.31 -28.21 -49.53
CA ASN A 93 30.80 -28.57 -50.84
C ASN A 93 31.55 -27.90 -51.99
N GLY A 94 32.24 -26.81 -51.73
CA GLY A 94 32.95 -26.03 -52.72
C GLY A 94 34.38 -26.53 -53.01
N LEU A 95 34.78 -27.52 -52.31
CA LEU A 95 36.05 -28.19 -52.54
C LEU A 95 35.88 -29.32 -53.56
#